data_6f68c10b643995068fd7b179731843c6
#
_entry.id   6f68c10b643995068fd7b179731843c6
#
_cell.length_a   1.000
_cell.length_b   1.000
_cell.length_c   1.000
_cell.angle_alpha   90.00
_cell.angle_beta   90.00
_cell.angle_gamma   90.00
#
_symmetry.space_group_name_H-M   'P 1'
#
loop_
_entity.id
_entity.type
_entity.pdbx_description
1 polymer ?
#
loop_
_entity_poly.entity_id
_entity_poly.type
_entity_poly.pdbx_seq_one_letter_code
_entity_poly.pdbx_strand_id
1 'polypeptide(L)'
;MKKWTAALLCLCLLLPVRFSCRAETAEPGPGVGAPSALLMTLSGQTLWEKDAHAPREPASVTKVMTLLLVCEAIDSGSLSLEDTVTASAYASSMGGSQIWLKEGETFTVEEMLKCV
;
A
#
# COMPACT_ATOMS: atom_id res chain seq x y z
N MET A 1 43.49 34.62 27.57
CA MET A 1 43.18 33.38 26.91
C MET A 1 41.67 33.19 26.67
N LYS A 2 40.76 33.50 27.63
CA LYS A 2 39.31 33.32 27.50
C LYS A 2 38.60 34.14 26.41
N LYS A 3 39.17 35.29 26.00
CA LYS A 3 38.54 36.18 24.99
C LYS A 3 38.74 35.71 23.53
N TRP A 4 39.81 34.96 23.30
CA TRP A 4 40.11 34.43 21.94
C TRP A 4 39.33 33.16 21.61
N THR A 5 39.01 32.35 22.62
CA THR A 5 38.19 31.15 22.44
C THR A 5 36.72 31.52 22.06
N ALA A 6 36.18 32.60 22.65
CA ALA A 6 34.84 33.09 22.31
C ALA A 6 34.75 33.63 20.86
N ALA A 7 35.80 34.30 20.39
CA ALA A 7 35.86 34.82 19.01
C ALA A 7 35.97 33.67 17.98
N LEU A 8 36.70 32.62 18.31
CA LEU A 8 36.83 31.45 17.43
C LEU A 8 35.50 30.67 17.33
N LEU A 9 34.74 30.57 18.44
CA LEU A 9 33.44 29.89 18.49
C LEU A 9 32.38 30.66 17.67
N CYS A 10 32.38 31.98 17.72
CA CYS A 10 31.49 32.82 16.91
C CYS A 10 31.79 32.74 15.40
N LEU A 11 33.07 32.59 15.03
CA LEU A 11 33.47 32.48 13.63
C LEU A 11 33.00 31.15 13.01
N CYS A 12 32.95 30.04 13.78
CA CYS A 12 32.44 28.76 13.32
C CYS A 12 30.93 28.76 13.09
N LEU A 13 30.15 29.61 13.80
CA LEU A 13 28.70 29.74 13.63
C LEU A 13 28.31 30.58 12.40
N LEU A 14 29.26 31.32 11.84
CA LEU A 14 29.03 32.17 10.63
C LEU A 14 29.35 31.45 9.31
N LEU A 15 29.86 30.22 9.38
CA LEU A 15 30.06 29.43 8.16
C LEU A 15 28.68 28.99 7.65
N PRO A 16 28.24 29.44 6.45
CA PRO A 16 26.99 28.97 5.87
C PRO A 16 27.16 27.47 5.57
N VAL A 17 26.56 26.61 6.39
CA VAL A 17 26.39 25.20 6.03
C VAL A 17 25.49 25.19 4.82
N ARG A 18 26.09 25.15 3.64
CA ARG A 18 25.34 24.91 2.41
C ARG A 18 24.87 23.46 2.45
N PHE A 19 23.65 23.26 2.97
CA PHE A 19 22.88 22.06 2.64
C PHE A 19 22.61 22.14 1.13
N SER A 20 23.49 21.56 0.33
CA SER A 20 23.16 21.23 -1.05
C SER A 20 22.10 20.13 -0.99
N CYS A 21 20.84 20.54 -0.92
CA CYS A 21 19.75 19.67 -1.32
C CYS A 21 19.96 19.40 -2.82
N ARG A 22 20.69 18.33 -3.12
CA ARG A 22 20.78 17.81 -4.47
C ARG A 22 19.38 17.30 -4.78
N ALA A 23 18.61 18.07 -5.54
CA ALA A 23 17.44 17.51 -6.19
C ALA A 23 17.98 16.37 -7.07
N GLU A 24 17.78 15.15 -6.64
CA GLU A 24 18.01 13.96 -7.45
C GLU A 24 17.08 14.13 -8.64
N THR A 25 17.66 14.42 -9.81
CA THR A 25 16.91 14.40 -11.05
C THR A 25 16.39 12.98 -11.17
N ALA A 26 15.11 12.78 -10.84
CA ALA A 26 14.47 11.50 -11.00
C ALA A 26 14.74 11.05 -12.45
N GLU A 27 15.43 9.92 -12.60
CA GLU A 27 15.56 9.25 -13.89
C GLU A 27 14.16 9.16 -14.52
N PRO A 28 14.01 9.42 -15.82
CA PRO A 28 12.72 9.32 -16.46
C PRO A 28 12.20 7.89 -16.24
N GLY A 29 11.23 7.78 -15.36
CA GLY A 29 10.64 6.50 -15.01
C GLY A 29 9.92 5.85 -16.18
N PRO A 30 9.45 4.63 -16.03
CA PRO A 30 8.69 3.93 -17.06
C PRO A 30 7.52 4.79 -17.50
N GLY A 31 7.27 4.89 -18.82
CA GLY A 31 6.19 5.68 -19.40
C GLY A 31 4.80 5.12 -19.04
N VAL A 32 4.39 5.29 -17.78
CA VAL A 32 3.12 4.77 -17.25
C VAL A 32 2.02 5.79 -17.48
N GLY A 33 0.96 5.41 -18.21
CA GLY A 33 -0.23 6.23 -18.46
C GLY A 33 -1.16 6.40 -17.27
N ALA A 34 -1.01 5.61 -16.20
CA ALA A 34 -1.82 5.74 -14.98
C ALA A 34 -1.59 7.09 -14.30
N PRO A 35 -2.62 7.70 -13.68
CA PRO A 35 -2.50 8.96 -12.95
C PRO A 35 -1.65 8.85 -11.68
N SER A 36 -1.54 7.67 -11.07
CA SER A 36 -0.63 7.37 -9.96
C SER A 36 0.01 6.00 -10.17
N ALA A 37 1.28 5.85 -9.79
CA ALA A 37 1.96 4.58 -9.89
C ALA A 37 3.10 4.49 -8.86
N LEU A 38 3.42 3.28 -8.44
CA LEU A 38 4.49 2.98 -7.51
C LEU A 38 5.20 1.71 -7.97
N LEU A 39 6.52 1.75 -8.01
CA LEU A 39 7.37 0.59 -8.20
C LEU A 39 8.22 0.41 -6.95
N MET A 40 8.14 -0.77 -6.34
CA MET A 40 8.87 -1.07 -5.11
C MET A 40 9.42 -2.51 -5.13
N THR A 41 10.45 -2.74 -4.32
CA THR A 41 10.95 -4.09 -4.04
C THR A 41 9.99 -4.84 -3.11
N LEU A 42 10.13 -6.16 -3.02
CA LEU A 42 9.39 -6.96 -2.02
C LEU A 42 9.74 -6.60 -0.57
N SER A 43 10.91 -5.99 -0.35
CA SER A 43 11.31 -5.48 0.97
C SER A 43 10.75 -4.10 1.30
N GLY A 44 9.92 -3.52 0.43
CA GLY A 44 9.28 -2.22 0.65
C GLY A 44 10.09 -1.00 0.21
N GLN A 45 11.25 -1.17 -0.42
CA GLN A 45 12.03 -0.05 -0.94
C GLN A 45 11.37 0.50 -2.22
N THR A 46 11.02 1.78 -2.22
CA THR A 46 10.54 2.48 -3.42
C THR A 46 11.67 2.66 -4.41
N LEU A 47 11.46 2.19 -5.64
CA LEU A 47 12.38 2.34 -6.77
C LEU A 47 11.98 3.50 -7.68
N TRP A 48 10.69 3.73 -7.82
CA TRP A 48 10.13 4.80 -8.61
C TRP A 48 8.68 5.07 -8.19
N GLU A 49 8.25 6.32 -8.30
CA GLU A 49 6.89 6.71 -7.98
C GLU A 49 6.39 7.85 -8.89
N LYS A 50 5.08 7.88 -9.08
CA LYS A 50 4.36 8.95 -9.77
C LYS A 50 3.09 9.22 -8.98
N ASP A 51 2.96 10.41 -8.40
CA ASP A 51 1.79 10.81 -7.59
C ASP A 51 1.32 9.71 -6.62
N ALA A 52 2.26 8.94 -6.04
CA ALA A 52 1.97 7.75 -5.23
C ALA A 52 1.22 8.07 -3.93
N HIS A 53 1.32 9.31 -3.44
CA HIS A 53 0.66 9.80 -2.24
C HIS A 53 -0.65 10.56 -2.53
N ALA A 54 -1.03 10.72 -3.79
CA ALA A 54 -2.29 11.36 -4.13
C ALA A 54 -3.48 10.48 -3.71
N PRO A 55 -4.43 11.01 -2.92
CA PRO A 55 -5.64 10.26 -2.57
C PRO A 55 -6.39 9.83 -3.83
N ARG A 56 -6.71 8.55 -3.93
CA ARG A 56 -7.41 7.94 -5.07
C ARG A 56 -8.47 6.97 -4.58
N GLU A 57 -9.53 6.81 -5.36
CA GLU A 57 -10.48 5.74 -5.12
C GLU A 57 -9.83 4.40 -5.50
N PRO A 58 -9.76 3.44 -4.57
CA PRO A 58 -9.03 2.20 -4.77
C PRO A 58 -9.74 1.23 -5.73
N ALA A 59 -11.03 1.41 -5.99
CA ALA A 59 -11.85 0.49 -6.78
C ALA A 59 -11.61 -0.98 -6.34
N SER A 60 -11.36 -1.89 -7.27
CA SER A 60 -11.11 -3.30 -6.95
C SER A 60 -9.84 -3.56 -6.14
N VAL A 61 -8.91 -2.60 -6.00
CA VAL A 61 -7.75 -2.76 -5.10
C VAL A 61 -8.20 -2.96 -3.64
N THR A 62 -9.40 -2.50 -3.26
CA THR A 62 -10.02 -2.79 -1.96
C THR A 62 -10.07 -4.31 -1.65
N LYS A 63 -10.16 -5.17 -2.66
CA LYS A 63 -10.17 -6.63 -2.51
C LYS A 63 -8.89 -7.17 -1.86
N VAL A 64 -7.75 -6.48 -2.03
CA VAL A 64 -6.49 -6.83 -1.34
C VAL A 64 -6.66 -6.78 0.18
N MET A 65 -7.42 -5.81 0.69
CA MET A 65 -7.75 -5.75 2.13
C MET A 65 -8.62 -6.93 2.55
N THR A 66 -9.62 -7.31 1.74
CA THR A 66 -10.43 -8.50 2.01
C THR A 66 -9.57 -9.76 2.10
N LEU A 67 -8.66 -9.96 1.14
CA LEU A 67 -7.72 -11.08 1.14
C LEU A 67 -6.82 -11.07 2.38
N LEU A 68 -6.28 -9.91 2.75
CA LEU A 68 -5.44 -9.76 3.95
C LEU A 68 -6.19 -10.20 5.21
N LEU A 69 -7.41 -9.68 5.43
CA LEU A 69 -8.21 -10.02 6.62
C LEU A 69 -8.57 -11.50 6.66
N VAL A 70 -8.85 -12.13 5.52
CA VAL A 70 -9.13 -13.58 5.46
C VAL A 70 -7.85 -14.36 5.77
N CYS A 71 -6.70 -13.98 5.23
CA CYS A 71 -5.42 -14.64 5.54
C CYS A 71 -5.07 -14.51 7.04
N GLU A 72 -5.26 -13.35 7.65
CA GLU A 72 -5.05 -13.15 9.10
C GLU A 72 -6.00 -14.04 9.94
N ALA A 73 -7.25 -14.20 9.50
CA ALA A 73 -8.20 -15.08 10.17
C ALA A 73 -7.77 -16.55 10.07
N ILE A 74 -7.23 -16.97 8.94
CA ILE A 74 -6.68 -18.33 8.74
C ILE A 74 -5.44 -18.52 9.61
N ASP A 75 -4.50 -17.60 9.60
CA ASP A 75 -3.27 -17.67 10.38
C ASP A 75 -3.52 -17.71 11.89
N SER A 76 -4.56 -17.02 12.35
CA SER A 76 -4.98 -17.05 13.76
C SER A 76 -5.78 -18.31 14.13
N GLY A 77 -6.13 -19.16 13.17
CA GLY A 77 -6.95 -20.35 13.36
C GLY A 77 -8.44 -20.08 13.62
N SER A 78 -8.90 -18.84 13.40
CA SER A 78 -10.33 -18.49 13.53
C SER A 78 -11.14 -18.82 12.28
N LEU A 79 -10.48 -19.17 11.18
CA LEU A 79 -11.06 -19.59 9.90
C LEU A 79 -10.18 -20.68 9.29
N SER A 80 -10.80 -21.65 8.59
CA SER A 80 -10.11 -22.69 7.83
C SER A 80 -10.44 -22.56 6.34
N LEU A 81 -9.53 -23.01 5.48
CA LEU A 81 -9.76 -23.07 4.03
C LEU A 81 -10.94 -23.98 3.66
N GLU A 82 -11.21 -25.00 4.49
CA GLU A 82 -12.30 -25.98 4.34
C GLU A 82 -13.62 -25.48 4.90
N ASP A 83 -13.64 -24.38 5.66
CA ASP A 83 -14.88 -23.82 6.19
C ASP A 83 -15.83 -23.41 5.06
N THR A 84 -17.12 -23.59 5.32
CA THR A 84 -18.16 -23.30 4.33
C THR A 84 -18.67 -21.87 4.48
N VAL A 85 -18.66 -21.13 3.38
CA VAL A 85 -19.26 -19.81 3.25
C VAL A 85 -20.59 -19.94 2.51
N THR A 86 -21.65 -19.36 3.07
CA THR A 86 -22.99 -19.34 2.46
C THR A 86 -23.33 -17.95 1.97
N ALA A 87 -23.72 -17.82 0.72
CA ALA A 87 -24.15 -16.54 0.14
C ALA A 87 -25.48 -16.10 0.77
N SER A 88 -25.48 -14.94 1.42
CA SER A 88 -26.71 -14.33 1.93
C SER A 88 -27.55 -13.69 0.81
N ALA A 89 -28.84 -13.44 1.08
CA ALA A 89 -29.71 -12.69 0.18
C ALA A 89 -29.12 -11.31 -0.16
N TYR A 90 -28.52 -10.65 0.82
CA TYR A 90 -27.86 -9.35 0.60
C TYR A 90 -26.65 -9.49 -0.32
N ALA A 91 -25.77 -10.44 -0.08
CA ALA A 91 -24.58 -10.65 -0.90
C ALA A 91 -24.94 -10.98 -2.36
N SER A 92 -25.95 -11.83 -2.58
CA SER A 92 -26.42 -12.22 -3.92
C SER A 92 -27.09 -11.08 -4.68
N SER A 93 -27.59 -10.04 -3.98
CA SER A 93 -28.23 -8.87 -4.58
C SER A 93 -27.25 -7.76 -4.98
N MET A 94 -25.98 -7.85 -4.56
CA MET A 94 -24.99 -6.79 -4.80
C MET A 94 -24.61 -6.72 -6.28
N GLY A 95 -24.37 -5.48 -6.75
CA GLY A 95 -23.86 -5.22 -8.09
C GLY A 95 -22.32 -5.23 -8.17
N GLY A 96 -21.78 -4.98 -9.35
CA GLY A 96 -20.32 -4.89 -9.60
C GLY A 96 -19.73 -6.18 -10.17
N SER A 97 -18.43 -6.42 -9.91
CA SER A 97 -17.77 -7.68 -10.32
C SER A 97 -18.30 -8.83 -9.48
N GLN A 98 -18.83 -9.87 -10.12
CA GLN A 98 -19.55 -10.95 -9.46
C GLN A 98 -19.22 -12.31 -10.07
N ILE A 99 -19.40 -13.35 -9.27
CA ILE A 99 -19.45 -14.76 -9.70
C ILE A 99 -20.89 -15.29 -9.73
N TRP A 100 -21.89 -14.41 -9.62
CA TRP A 100 -23.32 -14.70 -9.76
C TRP A 100 -23.87 -15.74 -8.78
N LEU A 101 -23.45 -15.67 -7.52
CA LEU A 101 -23.95 -16.52 -6.46
C LEU A 101 -25.45 -16.27 -6.22
N LYS A 102 -26.20 -17.36 -6.05
CA LYS A 102 -27.59 -17.30 -5.57
C LYS A 102 -27.62 -17.36 -4.06
N GLU A 103 -28.70 -16.83 -3.49
CA GLU A 103 -28.94 -16.98 -2.05
C GLU A 103 -28.91 -18.46 -1.63
N GLY A 104 -28.19 -18.77 -0.56
CA GLY A 104 -28.04 -20.10 -0.02
C GLY A 104 -26.99 -20.99 -0.71
N GLU A 105 -26.41 -20.55 -1.82
CA GLU A 105 -25.26 -21.27 -2.39
C GLU A 105 -24.05 -21.26 -1.45
N THR A 106 -23.35 -22.38 -1.41
CA THR A 106 -22.24 -22.62 -0.48
C THR A 106 -20.98 -22.99 -1.22
N PHE A 107 -19.87 -22.44 -0.76
CA PHE A 107 -18.52 -22.71 -1.27
C PHE A 107 -17.56 -22.80 -0.07
N THR A 108 -16.42 -23.43 -0.24
CA THR A 108 -15.35 -23.36 0.75
C THR A 108 -14.68 -21.99 0.73
N VAL A 109 -14.03 -21.63 1.83
CA VAL A 109 -13.20 -20.41 1.91
C VAL A 109 -12.14 -20.42 0.80
N GLU A 110 -11.51 -21.58 0.53
CA GLU A 110 -10.52 -21.73 -0.53
C GLU A 110 -11.10 -21.38 -1.92
N GLU A 111 -12.30 -21.87 -2.24
CA GLU A 111 -12.99 -21.56 -3.49
C GLU A 111 -13.32 -20.08 -3.59
N MET A 112 -13.84 -19.49 -2.51
CA MET A 112 -14.20 -18.07 -2.48
C MET A 112 -12.97 -17.16 -2.63
N LEU A 113 -11.82 -17.51 -2.05
CA LEU A 113 -10.58 -16.75 -2.23
C LEU A 113 -10.11 -16.70 -3.69
N LYS A 114 -10.39 -17.73 -4.47
CA LYS A 114 -10.07 -17.76 -5.92
C LYS A 114 -10.98 -16.86 -6.75
N CYS A 115 -12.09 -16.40 -6.16
CA CYS A 115 -13.11 -15.58 -6.83
C CYS A 115 -13.00 -14.07 -6.52
N VAL A 116 -12.10 -13.67 -5.61
CA VAL A 116 -11.95 -12.27 -5.15
C VAL A 116 -11.26 -11.33 -6.17
#